data_536dc415f997456b863dc2ce1f0a2676
#
_entry.id   536dc415f997456b863dc2ce1f0a2676
#
_cell.length_a   1.000
_cell.length_b   1.000
_cell.length_c   1.000
_cell.angle_alpha   90.00
_cell.angle_beta   90.00
_cell.angle_gamma   90.00
#
_symmetry.space_group_name_H-M   'P 1'
#
loop_
_entity.id
_entity.type
_entity.pdbx_description
1 polymer ?
#
loop_
_entity_poly.entity_id
_entity_poly.type
_entity_poly.pdbx_seq_one_letter_code
_entity_poly.pdbx_strand_id
1 'polypeptide(L)'
;MKRVPWLDNFDLKYNLQVKEPVPRTKAVMFCIMDVSGSMNQGTKDIAKRFFILLYLFLQRNYEHTEVVFIRHHTSASEVDEQEFFYSRETGGTIVSSALILMKEIIDERFPVGEWNIYGAQASDGDNWNDDSTRCHKILTKSLIPLVQFFSYIEITPNEHQALWREYEAVQSEFSASFAMQQIVEVGDIYPVFRALFQKKMVIA
;
A
#
# COMPACT_ATOMS: atom_id res chain seq x y z
N MET A 1 31.36 35.96 -55.81
CA MET A 1 30.08 35.67 -55.11
C MET A 1 30.18 34.31 -54.44
N LYS A 2 30.24 34.25 -53.11
CA LYS A 2 30.16 32.98 -52.38
C LYS A 2 28.73 32.49 -52.38
N ARG A 3 28.45 31.31 -53.00
CA ARG A 3 27.17 30.64 -52.91
C ARG A 3 26.91 30.22 -51.51
N VAL A 4 25.81 30.67 -50.90
CA VAL A 4 25.30 30.16 -49.66
C VAL A 4 24.80 28.72 -49.93
N PRO A 5 25.26 27.67 -49.23
CA PRO A 5 24.77 26.33 -49.43
C PRO A 5 23.29 26.30 -49.09
N TRP A 6 22.52 25.62 -49.93
CA TRP A 6 21.07 25.41 -49.73
C TRP A 6 20.93 24.47 -48.53
N LEU A 7 20.34 24.95 -47.45
CA LEU A 7 19.94 24.12 -46.33
C LEU A 7 18.66 23.35 -46.70
N ASP A 8 18.78 22.07 -46.88
CA ASP A 8 17.62 21.19 -47.02
C ASP A 8 17.01 20.90 -45.65
N ASN A 9 15.71 20.60 -45.58
CA ASN A 9 15.00 20.23 -44.37
C ASN A 9 15.60 18.98 -43.68
N PHE A 10 16.36 18.16 -44.41
CA PHE A 10 17.12 17.03 -43.89
C PHE A 10 18.39 17.43 -43.12
N ASP A 11 18.89 18.65 -43.29
CA ASP A 11 20.06 19.16 -42.58
C ASP A 11 19.72 19.77 -41.19
N LEU A 12 18.43 19.89 -40.88
CA LEU A 12 17.94 20.37 -39.62
C LEU A 12 17.93 19.23 -38.58
N LYS A 13 18.99 19.14 -37.77
CA LYS A 13 18.99 18.28 -36.58
C LYS A 13 18.13 18.91 -35.51
N TYR A 14 16.93 18.39 -35.32
CA TYR A 14 16.10 18.72 -34.18
C TYR A 14 16.59 17.95 -32.95
N ASN A 15 16.97 18.64 -31.90
CA ASN A 15 17.14 18.03 -30.58
C ASN A 15 15.73 17.70 -30.03
N LEU A 16 15.24 16.52 -30.38
CA LEU A 16 14.01 15.98 -29.80
C LEU A 16 14.38 15.49 -28.38
N GLN A 17 14.15 16.31 -27.37
CA GLN A 17 14.17 15.85 -25.98
C GLN A 17 12.89 15.06 -25.73
N VAL A 18 12.92 13.77 -25.97
CA VAL A 18 11.88 12.86 -25.48
C VAL A 18 12.19 12.61 -24.00
N LYS A 19 11.29 13.03 -23.12
CA LYS A 19 11.33 12.61 -21.72
C LYS A 19 10.91 11.14 -21.69
N GLU A 20 11.88 10.24 -21.77
CA GLU A 20 11.62 8.84 -21.46
C GLU A 20 11.39 8.72 -19.95
N PRO A 21 10.27 8.10 -19.52
CA PRO A 21 10.09 7.82 -18.11
C PRO A 21 11.18 6.85 -17.67
N VAL A 22 12.07 7.31 -16.80
CA VAL A 22 13.06 6.43 -16.15
C VAL A 22 12.27 5.53 -15.20
N PRO A 23 12.39 4.19 -15.30
CA PRO A 23 11.74 3.28 -14.35
C PRO A 23 12.18 3.64 -12.92
N ARG A 24 11.23 3.77 -12.01
CA ARG A 24 11.54 3.97 -10.60
C ARG A 24 12.04 2.64 -10.05
N THR A 25 13.27 2.62 -9.57
CA THR A 25 13.92 1.41 -9.05
C THR A 25 13.71 1.22 -7.55
N LYS A 26 13.14 2.24 -6.87
CA LYS A 26 12.89 2.25 -5.44
C LYS A 26 11.42 1.96 -5.12
N ALA A 27 11.19 1.12 -4.12
CA ALA A 27 9.85 0.89 -3.57
C ALA A 27 9.85 1.05 -2.05
N VAL A 28 8.75 1.53 -1.50
CA VAL A 28 8.48 1.51 -0.07
C VAL A 28 7.17 0.76 0.20
N MET A 29 7.21 -0.12 1.19
CA MET A 29 6.06 -0.89 1.67
C MET A 29 5.65 -0.41 3.05
N PHE A 30 4.46 0.13 3.16
CA PHE A 30 3.83 0.45 4.44
C PHE A 30 3.04 -0.76 4.93
N CYS A 31 3.48 -1.35 6.04
CA CYS A 31 2.76 -2.39 6.76
C CYS A 31 1.95 -1.74 7.87
N ILE A 32 0.64 -1.78 7.77
CA ILE A 32 -0.29 -1.23 8.77
C ILE A 32 -0.98 -2.39 9.47
N MET A 33 -0.87 -2.47 10.79
CA MET A 33 -1.51 -3.54 11.57
C MET A 33 -2.24 -3.00 12.77
N ASP A 34 -3.46 -3.49 12.94
CA ASP A 34 -4.20 -3.37 14.17
C ASP A 34 -3.53 -4.22 15.26
N VAL A 35 -3.29 -3.60 16.41
CA VAL A 35 -2.74 -4.28 17.61
C VAL A 35 -3.70 -4.24 18.78
N SER A 36 -4.96 -3.89 18.56
CA SER A 36 -6.02 -3.89 19.55
C SER A 36 -6.20 -5.25 20.22
N GLY A 37 -6.94 -5.28 21.32
CA GLY A 37 -7.08 -6.49 22.14
C GLY A 37 -7.74 -7.69 21.44
N SER A 38 -8.51 -7.47 20.38
CA SER A 38 -9.14 -8.50 19.54
C SER A 38 -8.13 -9.22 18.62
N MET A 39 -7.05 -8.54 18.23
CA MET A 39 -5.97 -9.10 17.42
C MET A 39 -5.08 -10.05 18.23
N ASN A 40 -5.45 -11.33 18.29
CA ASN A 40 -4.66 -12.35 18.96
C ASN A 40 -3.35 -12.68 18.21
N GLN A 41 -2.46 -13.46 18.86
CA GLN A 41 -1.15 -13.78 18.26
C GLN A 41 -1.28 -14.58 16.94
N GLY A 42 -2.26 -15.48 16.85
CA GLY A 42 -2.49 -16.25 15.63
C GLY A 42 -2.85 -15.35 14.44
N THR A 43 -3.71 -14.34 14.66
CA THR A 43 -4.09 -13.34 13.66
C THR A 43 -2.86 -12.52 13.21
N LYS A 44 -2.02 -12.09 14.17
CA LYS A 44 -0.76 -11.37 13.87
C LYS A 44 0.24 -12.23 13.09
N ASP A 45 0.33 -13.53 13.38
CA ASP A 45 1.21 -14.46 12.66
C ASP A 45 0.75 -14.65 11.20
N ILE A 46 -0.55 -14.65 10.93
CA ILE A 46 -1.11 -14.66 9.57
C ILE A 46 -0.74 -13.35 8.86
N ALA A 47 -0.96 -12.20 9.48
CA ALA A 47 -0.58 -10.90 8.94
C ALA A 47 0.92 -10.83 8.61
N LYS A 48 1.77 -11.30 9.52
CA LYS A 48 3.23 -11.37 9.33
C LYS A 48 3.61 -12.15 8.09
N ARG A 49 3.03 -13.33 7.90
CA ARG A 49 3.31 -14.17 6.72
C ARG A 49 2.88 -13.49 5.42
N PHE A 50 1.74 -12.81 5.43
CA PHE A 50 1.30 -12.04 4.27
C PHE A 50 2.26 -10.88 3.95
N PHE A 51 2.68 -10.10 4.95
CA PHE A 51 3.63 -9.00 4.77
C PHE A 51 4.99 -9.49 4.28
N ILE A 52 5.48 -10.65 4.75
CA ILE A 52 6.72 -11.25 4.24
C ILE A 52 6.60 -11.59 2.75
N LEU A 53 5.48 -12.17 2.31
CA LEU A 53 5.26 -12.47 0.88
C LEU A 53 5.26 -11.20 0.04
N LEU A 54 4.62 -10.12 0.52
CA LEU A 54 4.61 -8.85 -0.20
C LEU A 54 6.03 -8.25 -0.27
N TYR A 55 6.77 -8.29 0.81
CA TYR A 55 8.16 -7.82 0.84
C TYR A 55 9.03 -8.57 -0.18
N LEU A 56 8.97 -9.91 -0.18
CA LEU A 56 9.71 -10.74 -1.14
C LEU A 56 9.30 -10.46 -2.59
N PHE A 57 8.02 -10.20 -2.82
CA PHE A 57 7.53 -9.80 -4.14
C PHE A 57 8.12 -8.44 -4.57
N LEU A 58 8.15 -7.46 -3.69
CA LEU A 58 8.73 -6.14 -4.00
C LEU A 58 10.23 -6.22 -4.20
N GLN A 59 10.97 -6.96 -3.36
CA GLN A 59 12.41 -7.17 -3.53
C GLN A 59 12.78 -7.82 -4.88
N ARG A 60 11.89 -8.64 -5.42
CA ARG A 60 12.12 -9.26 -6.74
C ARG A 60 11.93 -8.27 -7.90
N ASN A 61 11.12 -7.25 -7.71
CA ASN A 61 10.73 -6.32 -8.77
C ASN A 61 11.44 -4.97 -8.69
N TYR A 62 12.08 -4.64 -7.55
CA TYR A 62 12.74 -3.36 -7.30
C TYR A 62 14.17 -3.58 -6.80
N GLU A 63 15.07 -2.70 -7.21
CA GLU A 63 16.49 -2.72 -6.79
C GLU A 63 16.65 -2.34 -5.31
N HIS A 64 15.78 -1.45 -4.82
CA HIS A 64 15.80 -0.98 -3.45
C HIS A 64 14.38 -0.99 -2.88
N THR A 65 14.20 -1.66 -1.74
CA THR A 65 12.90 -1.77 -1.06
C THR A 65 13.05 -1.40 0.41
N GLU A 66 12.31 -0.40 0.85
CA GLU A 66 12.18 -0.04 2.26
C GLU A 66 10.84 -0.53 2.82
N VAL A 67 10.80 -0.75 4.14
CA VAL A 67 9.59 -1.16 4.86
C VAL A 67 9.37 -0.20 6.02
N VAL A 68 8.14 0.30 6.12
CA VAL A 68 7.68 1.12 7.23
C VAL A 68 6.59 0.37 7.97
N PHE A 69 6.77 0.18 9.26
CA PHE A 69 5.82 -0.51 10.12
C PHE A 69 5.00 0.50 10.92
N ILE A 70 3.69 0.48 10.74
CA ILE A 70 2.73 1.31 11.47
C ILE A 70 1.79 0.40 12.24
N ARG A 71 1.87 0.44 13.56
CA ARG A 71 0.88 -0.18 14.43
C ARG A 71 -0.18 0.84 14.85
N HIS A 72 -1.39 0.38 15.06
CA HIS A 72 -2.45 1.24 15.58
C HIS A 72 -3.39 0.49 16.52
N HIS A 73 -3.96 1.26 17.43
CA HIS A 73 -5.12 0.93 18.24
C HIS A 73 -6.02 2.20 18.29
N THR A 74 -6.09 2.94 19.39
CA THR A 74 -6.73 4.28 19.43
C THR A 74 -5.84 5.37 18.84
N SER A 75 -4.54 5.13 18.72
CA SER A 75 -3.56 5.99 18.06
C SER A 75 -2.60 5.15 17.24
N ALA A 76 -1.95 5.77 16.26
CA ALA A 76 -0.96 5.12 15.42
C ALA A 76 0.46 5.56 15.78
N SER A 77 1.42 4.66 15.58
CA SER A 77 2.84 4.92 15.73
C SER A 77 3.65 4.15 14.71
N GLU A 78 4.69 4.76 14.16
CA GLU A 78 5.75 4.04 13.46
C GLU A 78 6.61 3.33 14.50
N VAL A 79 6.95 2.08 14.24
CA VAL A 79 7.67 1.20 15.16
C VAL A 79 8.66 0.33 14.41
N ASP A 80 9.56 -0.32 15.13
CA ASP A 80 10.41 -1.35 14.55
C ASP A 80 9.66 -2.68 14.31
N GLU A 81 10.29 -3.62 13.60
CA GLU A 81 9.71 -4.92 13.28
C GLU A 81 9.34 -5.71 14.55
N GLN A 82 10.16 -5.65 15.59
CA GLN A 82 9.93 -6.41 16.81
C GLN A 82 8.69 -5.89 17.55
N GLU A 83 8.58 -4.59 17.72
CA GLU A 83 7.42 -3.97 18.34
C GLU A 83 6.16 -4.19 17.50
N PHE A 84 6.25 -4.11 16.17
CA PHE A 84 5.13 -4.31 15.27
C PHE A 84 4.45 -5.67 15.44
N PHE A 85 5.21 -6.75 15.52
CA PHE A 85 4.65 -8.11 15.56
C PHE A 85 4.39 -8.64 16.97
N TYR A 86 4.99 -8.08 18.00
CA TYR A 86 4.91 -8.63 19.35
C TYR A 86 4.26 -7.70 20.38
N SER A 87 3.98 -6.43 20.01
CA SER A 87 3.27 -5.53 20.94
C SER A 87 1.84 -6.03 21.18
N ARG A 88 1.36 -5.77 22.40
CA ARG A 88 -0.02 -6.03 22.82
C ARG A 88 -0.54 -4.76 23.45
N GLU A 89 -1.57 -4.21 22.86
CA GLU A 89 -2.23 -3.03 23.38
C GLU A 89 -3.67 -3.39 23.79
N THR A 90 -4.18 -2.68 24.77
CA THR A 90 -5.59 -2.78 25.19
C THR A 90 -6.27 -1.46 24.87
N GLY A 91 -7.37 -1.50 24.11
CA GLY A 91 -8.09 -0.29 23.75
C GLY A 91 -9.01 -0.52 22.55
N GLY A 92 -9.71 0.53 22.15
CA GLY A 92 -10.52 0.51 20.95
C GLY A 92 -9.66 0.71 19.68
N THR A 93 -10.29 0.63 18.51
CA THR A 93 -9.62 0.70 17.22
C THR A 93 -10.03 1.98 16.47
N ILE A 94 -9.04 2.80 16.10
CA ILE A 94 -9.19 3.99 15.25
C ILE A 94 -8.24 3.85 14.07
N VAL A 95 -8.73 3.29 13.00
CA VAL A 95 -7.94 2.98 11.79
C VAL A 95 -7.46 4.24 11.08
N SER A 96 -8.27 5.31 11.07
CA SER A 96 -7.91 6.57 10.40
C SER A 96 -6.61 7.17 10.92
N SER A 97 -6.24 6.93 12.17
CA SER A 97 -4.98 7.41 12.75
C SER A 97 -3.76 6.86 11.99
N ALA A 98 -3.79 5.58 11.61
CA ALA A 98 -2.72 4.94 10.87
C ALA A 98 -2.64 5.43 9.41
N LEU A 99 -3.78 5.67 8.77
CA LEU A 99 -3.82 6.20 7.41
C LEU A 99 -3.29 7.64 7.34
N ILE A 100 -3.58 8.45 8.36
CA ILE A 100 -3.04 9.82 8.49
C ILE A 100 -1.52 9.75 8.67
N LEU A 101 -1.04 8.93 9.60
CA LEU A 101 0.39 8.77 9.84
C LEU A 101 1.13 8.25 8.59
N MET A 102 0.55 7.29 7.86
CA MET A 102 1.12 6.85 6.59
C MET A 102 1.29 8.02 5.62
N LYS A 103 0.27 8.89 5.50
CA LYS A 103 0.34 10.06 4.62
C LYS A 103 1.44 11.03 5.03
N GLU A 104 1.57 11.32 6.33
CA GLU A 104 2.61 12.19 6.89
C GLU A 104 4.01 11.65 6.58
N ILE A 105 4.23 10.35 6.79
CA ILE A 105 5.51 9.69 6.50
C ILE A 105 5.83 9.71 5.00
N ILE A 106 4.83 9.52 4.13
CA ILE A 106 5.02 9.64 2.68
C ILE A 106 5.50 11.05 2.32
N ASP A 107 4.84 12.08 2.82
CA ASP A 107 5.16 13.47 2.51
C ASP A 107 6.57 13.85 2.99
N GLU A 108 6.99 13.32 4.14
CA GLU A 108 8.28 13.64 4.74
C GLU A 108 9.45 12.90 4.08
N ARG A 109 9.28 11.57 3.76
CA ARG A 109 10.41 10.71 3.43
C ARG A 109 10.36 10.06 2.05
N PHE A 110 9.18 9.94 1.43
CA PHE A 110 9.01 9.15 0.22
C PHE A 110 8.36 9.93 -0.94
N PRO A 111 9.08 10.88 -1.57
CA PRO A 111 8.54 11.65 -2.69
C PRO A 111 8.02 10.75 -3.81
N VAL A 112 6.77 10.96 -4.22
CA VAL A 112 6.07 10.14 -5.24
C VAL A 112 6.80 10.12 -6.58
N GLY A 113 7.65 11.14 -6.87
CA GLY A 113 8.49 11.17 -8.07
C GLY A 113 9.63 10.15 -8.08
N GLU A 114 10.08 9.68 -6.91
CA GLU A 114 11.24 8.81 -6.74
C GLU A 114 10.87 7.39 -6.28
N TRP A 115 9.78 7.24 -5.54
CA TRP A 115 9.38 6.00 -4.90
C TRP A 115 8.09 5.42 -5.48
N ASN A 116 8.05 4.10 -5.62
CA ASN A 116 6.81 3.35 -5.80
C ASN A 116 6.28 2.98 -4.43
N ILE A 117 5.11 3.51 -4.07
CA ILE A 117 4.55 3.40 -2.73
C ILE A 117 3.51 2.29 -2.70
N TYR A 118 3.64 1.37 -1.76
CA TYR A 118 2.71 0.27 -1.52
C TYR A 118 2.17 0.33 -0.11
N GLY A 119 0.84 0.15 0.04
CA GLY A 119 0.19 -0.01 1.34
C GLY A 119 -0.33 -1.43 1.52
N ALA A 120 -0.14 -1.98 2.71
CA ALA A 120 -0.73 -3.24 3.11
C ALA A 120 -1.27 -3.10 4.54
N GLN A 121 -2.57 -3.21 4.68
CA GLN A 121 -3.27 -3.11 5.96
C GLN A 121 -3.84 -4.46 6.37
N ALA A 122 -3.63 -4.84 7.63
CA ALA A 122 -4.19 -6.05 8.24
C ALA A 122 -4.94 -5.73 9.52
N SER A 123 -6.16 -6.22 9.68
CA SER A 123 -6.97 -6.13 10.89
C SER A 123 -7.95 -7.30 10.98
N ASP A 124 -8.67 -7.42 12.07
CA ASP A 124 -9.80 -8.34 12.24
C ASP A 124 -11.15 -7.74 11.82
N GLY A 125 -11.12 -6.51 11.28
CA GLY A 125 -12.30 -5.79 10.80
C GLY A 125 -12.92 -4.84 11.82
N ASP A 126 -12.51 -4.89 13.09
CA ASP A 126 -13.02 -4.00 14.12
C ASP A 126 -12.56 -2.55 13.87
N ASN A 127 -13.49 -1.62 13.95
CA ASN A 127 -13.24 -0.18 13.89
C ASN A 127 -14.48 0.59 14.40
N TRP A 128 -14.28 1.75 14.96
CA TRP A 128 -15.40 2.61 15.31
C TRP A 128 -16.20 3.01 14.07
N ASN A 129 -17.52 2.91 14.13
CA ASN A 129 -18.39 3.14 12.97
C ASN A 129 -18.16 4.48 12.29
N ASP A 130 -18.05 5.57 13.07
CA ASP A 130 -17.83 6.92 12.52
C ASP A 130 -16.43 7.07 11.89
N ASP A 131 -15.46 6.28 12.35
CA ASP A 131 -14.11 6.30 11.82
C ASP A 131 -13.99 5.60 10.47
N SER A 132 -14.80 4.59 10.20
CA SER A 132 -14.78 3.85 8.92
C SER A 132 -15.06 4.77 7.72
N THR A 133 -16.04 5.66 7.83
CA THR A 133 -16.32 6.69 6.79
C THR A 133 -15.16 7.68 6.65
N ARG A 134 -14.45 7.98 7.74
CA ARG A 134 -13.25 8.82 7.69
C ARG A 134 -12.10 8.11 6.98
N CYS A 135 -11.91 6.81 7.23
CA CYS A 135 -10.93 5.98 6.52
C CYS A 135 -11.16 5.99 5.01
N HIS A 136 -12.40 5.80 4.57
CA HIS A 136 -12.79 5.90 3.15
C HIS A 136 -12.33 7.24 2.54
N LYS A 137 -12.64 8.36 3.21
CA LYS A 137 -12.24 9.70 2.70
C LYS A 137 -10.72 9.89 2.62
N ILE A 138 -9.98 9.40 3.62
CA ILE A 138 -8.51 9.51 3.62
C ILE A 138 -7.91 8.64 2.51
N LEU A 139 -8.38 7.41 2.38
CA LEU A 139 -7.91 6.51 1.30
C LEU A 139 -8.15 7.14 -0.06
N THR A 140 -9.38 7.50 -0.38
CA THR A 140 -9.75 7.96 -1.73
C THR A 140 -9.12 9.29 -2.11
N LYS A 141 -9.02 10.24 -1.17
CA LYS A 141 -8.55 11.60 -1.45
C LYS A 141 -7.07 11.82 -1.22
N SER A 142 -6.47 11.07 -0.29
CA SER A 142 -5.12 11.37 0.16
C SER A 142 -4.10 10.28 -0.14
N LEU A 143 -4.46 8.99 -0.12
CA LEU A 143 -3.52 7.89 -0.27
C LEU A 143 -3.57 7.24 -1.66
N ILE A 144 -4.74 6.88 -2.16
CA ILE A 144 -4.89 6.21 -3.47
C ILE A 144 -4.20 6.97 -4.61
N PRO A 145 -4.25 8.32 -4.68
CA PRO A 145 -3.53 9.06 -5.72
C PRO A 145 -1.99 8.96 -5.64
N LEU A 146 -1.44 8.54 -4.50
CA LEU A 146 0.00 8.49 -4.26
C LEU A 146 0.57 7.08 -4.37
N VAL A 147 -0.24 6.05 -4.09
CA VAL A 147 0.21 4.67 -4.04
C VAL A 147 0.10 3.97 -5.40
N GLN A 148 1.00 3.05 -5.67
CA GLN A 148 0.88 2.11 -6.78
C GLN A 148 -0.21 1.07 -6.50
N PHE A 149 -0.31 0.66 -5.24
CA PHE A 149 -1.32 -0.29 -4.80
C PHE A 149 -1.50 -0.24 -3.28
N PHE A 150 -2.74 -0.35 -2.85
CA PHE A 150 -3.11 -0.52 -1.45
C PHE A 150 -3.91 -1.82 -1.31
N SER A 151 -3.49 -2.71 -0.43
CA SER A 151 -4.19 -3.95 -0.12
C SER A 151 -4.71 -3.92 1.31
N TYR A 152 -5.97 -4.32 1.50
CA TYR A 152 -6.54 -4.57 2.80
C TYR A 152 -6.79 -6.07 2.96
N ILE A 153 -6.33 -6.65 4.06
CA ILE A 153 -6.65 -8.03 4.45
C ILE A 153 -7.38 -8.02 5.77
N GLU A 154 -8.58 -8.57 5.76
CA GLU A 154 -9.35 -8.84 6.98
C GLU A 154 -9.09 -10.27 7.43
N ILE A 155 -8.53 -10.43 8.62
CA ILE A 155 -8.14 -11.73 9.15
C ILE A 155 -9.13 -12.12 10.24
N THR A 156 -10.21 -12.76 9.83
CA THR A 156 -11.29 -13.17 10.72
C THR A 156 -12.09 -14.30 10.10
N PRO A 157 -12.60 -15.26 10.90
CA PRO A 157 -13.61 -16.24 10.46
C PRO A 157 -15.03 -15.69 10.55
N ASN A 158 -15.21 -14.49 11.08
CA ASN A 158 -16.53 -13.89 11.33
C ASN A 158 -17.05 -13.12 10.11
N GLU A 159 -18.29 -12.63 10.22
CA GLU A 159 -18.86 -11.73 9.22
C GLU A 159 -18.16 -10.37 9.19
N HIS A 160 -18.13 -9.79 7.99
CA HIS A 160 -17.52 -8.48 7.75
C HIS A 160 -18.18 -7.35 8.53
N GLN A 161 -17.36 -6.44 9.04
CA GLN A 161 -17.80 -5.31 9.86
C GLN A 161 -17.90 -4.00 9.05
N ALA A 162 -18.01 -2.86 9.74
CA ALA A 162 -18.24 -1.56 9.13
C ALA A 162 -17.08 -1.12 8.23
N LEU A 163 -15.85 -1.42 8.60
CA LEU A 163 -14.67 -1.05 7.81
C LEU A 163 -14.68 -1.74 6.44
N TRP A 164 -15.04 -3.01 6.39
CA TRP A 164 -15.15 -3.77 5.14
C TRP A 164 -16.13 -3.12 4.17
N ARG A 165 -17.32 -2.76 4.63
CA ARG A 165 -18.37 -2.14 3.80
C ARG A 165 -17.93 -0.82 3.19
N GLU A 166 -17.23 0.01 3.96
CA GLU A 166 -16.67 1.27 3.46
C GLU A 166 -15.56 1.01 2.42
N TYR A 167 -14.77 -0.03 2.63
CA TYR A 167 -13.68 -0.39 1.71
C TYR A 167 -14.17 -1.09 0.44
N GLU A 168 -15.33 -1.74 0.44
CA GLU A 168 -15.99 -2.22 -0.79
C GLU A 168 -16.29 -1.06 -1.75
N ALA A 169 -16.72 0.09 -1.22
CA ALA A 169 -16.92 1.29 -2.02
C ALA A 169 -15.60 1.79 -2.63
N VAL A 170 -14.52 1.80 -1.85
CA VAL A 170 -13.16 2.15 -2.35
C VAL A 170 -12.73 1.18 -3.44
N GLN A 171 -12.91 -0.12 -3.26
CA GLN A 171 -12.55 -1.14 -4.25
C GLN A 171 -13.35 -0.98 -5.55
N SER A 172 -14.62 -0.65 -5.46
CA SER A 172 -15.48 -0.43 -6.63
C SER A 172 -15.03 0.75 -7.47
N GLU A 173 -14.58 1.83 -6.81
CA GLU A 173 -14.13 3.06 -7.48
C GLU A 173 -12.68 2.97 -7.97
N PHE A 174 -11.79 2.30 -7.21
CA PHE A 174 -10.34 2.28 -7.44
C PHE A 174 -9.75 0.87 -7.64
N SER A 175 -10.44 -0.01 -8.33
CA SER A 175 -10.06 -1.43 -8.51
C SER A 175 -8.66 -1.66 -9.09
N ALA A 176 -8.08 -0.68 -9.77
CA ALA A 176 -6.70 -0.76 -10.29
C ALA A 176 -5.64 -0.53 -9.21
N SER A 177 -5.96 0.25 -8.17
CA SER A 177 -5.00 0.69 -7.14
C SER A 177 -5.36 0.20 -5.74
N PHE A 178 -6.56 -0.35 -5.55
CA PHE A 178 -7.03 -0.88 -4.27
C PHE A 178 -7.62 -2.27 -4.45
N ALA A 179 -7.31 -3.17 -3.53
CA ALA A 179 -8.01 -4.44 -3.42
C ALA A 179 -8.07 -4.89 -1.96
N MET A 180 -9.10 -5.69 -1.66
CA MET A 180 -9.31 -6.26 -0.34
C MET A 180 -9.67 -7.73 -0.43
N GLN A 181 -9.26 -8.50 0.58
CA GLN A 181 -9.51 -9.93 0.68
C GLN A 181 -9.63 -10.35 2.14
N GLN A 182 -10.35 -11.43 2.38
CA GLN A 182 -10.43 -12.08 3.70
C GLN A 182 -9.44 -13.24 3.77
N ILE A 183 -8.81 -13.41 4.93
CA ILE A 183 -8.00 -14.58 5.28
C ILE A 183 -8.61 -15.19 6.54
N VAL A 184 -8.99 -16.45 6.47
CA VAL A 184 -9.56 -17.19 7.62
C VAL A 184 -8.48 -18.03 8.28
N GLU A 185 -7.65 -18.69 7.48
CA GLU A 185 -6.60 -19.59 7.97
C GLU A 185 -5.27 -19.43 7.21
N VAL A 186 -4.23 -20.05 7.73
CA VAL A 186 -2.88 -19.97 7.13
C VAL A 186 -2.86 -20.44 5.68
N GLY A 187 -3.72 -21.43 5.32
CA GLY A 187 -3.83 -21.95 3.96
C GLY A 187 -4.29 -20.92 2.94
N ASP A 188 -5.03 -19.90 3.36
CA ASP A 188 -5.57 -18.85 2.48
C ASP A 188 -4.53 -17.81 2.07
N ILE A 189 -3.42 -17.70 2.80
CA ILE A 189 -2.44 -16.62 2.60
C ILE A 189 -1.93 -16.57 1.17
N TYR A 190 -1.47 -17.71 0.63
CA TYR A 190 -0.91 -17.73 -0.72
C TYR A 190 -1.97 -17.55 -1.82
N PRO A 191 -3.14 -18.21 -1.79
CA PRO A 191 -4.24 -17.93 -2.72
C PRO A 191 -4.67 -16.46 -2.73
N VAL A 192 -4.83 -15.85 -1.55
CA VAL A 192 -5.20 -14.43 -1.40
C VAL A 192 -4.11 -13.53 -1.97
N PHE A 193 -2.85 -13.77 -1.60
CA PHE A 193 -1.72 -13.02 -2.14
C PHE A 193 -1.69 -13.09 -3.68
N ARG A 194 -1.85 -14.27 -4.23
CA ARG A 194 -1.90 -14.46 -5.68
C ARG A 194 -3.06 -13.69 -6.33
N ALA A 195 -4.24 -13.73 -5.73
CA ALA A 195 -5.42 -13.02 -6.26
C ALA A 195 -5.19 -11.49 -6.28
N LEU A 196 -4.57 -10.93 -5.23
CA LEU A 196 -4.26 -9.51 -5.13
C LEU A 196 -3.23 -9.02 -6.14
N PHE A 197 -2.21 -9.83 -6.45
CA PHE A 197 -1.03 -9.40 -7.23
C PHE A 197 -0.92 -10.05 -8.62
N GLN A 198 -1.75 -11.05 -8.96
CA GLN A 198 -1.68 -11.76 -10.25
C GLN A 198 -1.89 -10.83 -11.46
N LYS A 199 -2.78 -9.86 -11.37
CA LYS A 199 -3.06 -8.91 -12.48
C LYS A 199 -1.91 -7.96 -12.77
N LYS A 200 -0.98 -7.76 -11.83
CA LYS A 200 0.16 -6.84 -11.97
C LYS A 200 1.42 -7.51 -12.53
N MET A 201 1.48 -8.84 -12.53
CA MET A 201 2.61 -9.57 -13.13
C MET A 201 2.59 -9.59 -14.67
N VAL A 202 1.51 -9.12 -15.32
CA VAL A 202 1.34 -9.13 -16.78
C VAL A 202 1.74 -7.78 -17.42
N ILE A 203 2.06 -6.75 -16.64
CA ILE A 203 2.29 -5.37 -17.14
C ILE A 203 3.77 -4.92 -16.96
N ALA A 204 4.64 -5.81 -16.54
CA ALA A 204 6.08 -5.52 -16.41
C ALA A 204 6.88 -6.04 -17.60
#